data_98a650930793ac58ea9f663d58b9b4fb
#
_entry.id   98a650930793ac58ea9f663d58b9b4fb
#
_cell.length_a   1.000
_cell.length_b   1.000
_cell.length_c   1.000
_cell.angle_alpha   90.00
_cell.angle_beta   90.00
_cell.angle_gamma   90.00
#
_symmetry.space_group_name_H-M   'P 1'
#
loop_
_entity.id
_entity.type
_entity.pdbx_description
1 polymer ?
#
loop_
_entity_poly.entity_id
_entity_poly.type
_entity_poly.pdbx_seq_one_letter_code
_entity_poly.pdbx_strand_id
1 'polypeptide(L)'
;MPAPLPPTELYASERVVVLVSCVLSFLGSSLLVCTHALWPELRTRPRQLLLYLSLADLLSALSYFYGVLQDFDRTSWDCVLQGALSTFSNTSSFFWTMAVAVYLYITIVRGSPTGTSLLCCFHVMSWGIPLGITVAAVALKKIGYDASNVSVGWCWVNLDAEDRVLWMLLTGKVWEILAYVTLPVLYLLIKKHINRAHAALSEYRPILSRAPAFQPQTSIADKKLILIPVIFIILRIWSTVRFILTLCNSPAVQNSVLVVLHGIGNTFQGGANCIMFVLCTRVVRARLFSYICCCHSELDWPLRRSSSNWQCPEPPRNKDVPGPEGTKPLLSST
;
A
#
# COMPACT_ATOMS: atom_id res chain seq x y z
N MET A 1 22.21 -34.30 12.40
CA MET A 1 21.51 -33.05 12.10
C MET A 1 22.25 -31.95 12.83
N PRO A 2 22.63 -30.83 12.20
CA PRO A 2 23.23 -29.72 12.92
C PRO A 2 22.24 -29.23 13.98
N ALA A 3 22.76 -28.77 15.13
CA ALA A 3 21.95 -28.26 16.22
C ALA A 3 21.10 -27.07 15.71
N PRO A 4 19.83 -26.95 16.15
CA PRO A 4 19.01 -25.79 15.77
C PRO A 4 19.70 -24.51 16.22
N LEU A 5 19.75 -23.51 15.33
CA LEU A 5 20.30 -22.20 15.65
C LEU A 5 19.49 -21.58 16.80
N PRO A 6 20.15 -20.85 17.72
CA PRO A 6 19.44 -20.18 18.81
C PRO A 6 18.43 -19.15 18.25
N PRO A 7 17.37 -18.84 19.01
CA PRO A 7 16.38 -17.84 18.61
C PRO A 7 17.04 -16.47 18.38
N THR A 8 16.47 -15.68 17.44
CA THR A 8 16.95 -14.31 17.20
C THR A 8 16.50 -13.43 18.36
N GLU A 9 17.42 -13.02 19.20
CA GLU A 9 17.20 -11.99 20.20
C GLU A 9 17.38 -10.61 19.57
N LEU A 10 16.34 -9.75 19.64
CA LEU A 10 16.42 -8.39 19.18
C LEU A 10 17.22 -7.54 20.17
N TYR A 11 18.26 -6.87 19.69
CA TYR A 11 18.89 -5.80 20.46
C TYR A 11 17.92 -4.61 20.65
N ALA A 12 18.09 -3.87 21.73
CA ALA A 12 17.23 -2.72 22.03
C ALA A 12 17.18 -1.70 20.88
N SER A 13 18.31 -1.48 20.20
CA SER A 13 18.40 -0.60 19.02
C SER A 13 17.58 -1.11 17.83
N GLU A 14 17.59 -2.40 17.56
CA GLU A 14 16.82 -3.03 16.47
C GLU A 14 15.31 -2.93 16.75
N ARG A 15 14.92 -3.21 18.01
CA ARG A 15 13.52 -3.07 18.48
C ARG A 15 13.01 -1.63 18.28
N VAL A 16 13.78 -0.62 18.66
CA VAL A 16 13.42 0.80 18.48
C VAL A 16 13.24 1.15 17.01
N VAL A 17 14.15 0.72 16.12
CA VAL A 17 14.06 1.01 14.69
C VAL A 17 12.80 0.41 14.09
N VAL A 18 12.44 -0.84 14.44
CA VAL A 18 11.23 -1.50 13.96
C VAL A 18 9.98 -0.81 14.50
N LEU A 19 9.97 -0.41 15.78
CA LEU A 19 8.84 0.34 16.37
C LEU A 19 8.63 1.70 15.69
N VAL A 20 9.69 2.45 15.44
CA VAL A 20 9.61 3.71 14.67
C VAL A 20 9.04 3.47 13.28
N SER A 21 9.47 2.41 12.61
CA SER A 21 8.94 2.01 11.31
C SER A 21 7.44 1.70 11.36
N CYS A 22 6.97 0.98 12.38
CA CYS A 22 5.54 0.72 12.61
C CYS A 22 4.75 2.03 12.78
N VAL A 23 5.25 2.95 13.63
CA VAL A 23 4.59 4.25 13.87
C VAL A 23 4.50 5.07 12.59
N LEU A 24 5.57 5.17 11.82
CA LEU A 24 5.57 5.89 10.54
C LEU A 24 4.61 5.26 9.54
N SER A 25 4.51 3.93 9.50
CA SER A 25 3.56 3.21 8.64
C SER A 25 2.12 3.43 9.09
N PHE A 26 1.86 3.38 10.39
CA PHE A 26 0.54 3.67 10.96
C PHE A 26 0.09 5.10 10.61
N LEU A 27 0.93 6.10 10.87
CA LEU A 27 0.64 7.50 10.54
C LEU A 27 0.45 7.71 9.03
N GLY A 28 1.30 7.08 8.21
CA GLY A 28 1.23 7.17 6.76
C GLY A 28 -0.06 6.55 6.20
N SER A 29 -0.41 5.35 6.64
CA SER A 29 -1.64 4.67 6.23
C SER A 29 -2.89 5.43 6.72
N SER A 30 -2.88 5.91 7.96
CA SER A 30 -3.97 6.75 8.50
C SER A 30 -4.16 8.02 7.68
N LEU A 31 -3.08 8.69 7.30
CA LEU A 31 -3.14 9.90 6.48
C LEU A 31 -3.71 9.61 5.08
N LEU A 32 -3.36 8.47 4.46
CA LEU A 32 -3.95 8.05 3.18
C LEU A 32 -5.46 7.80 3.32
N VAL A 33 -5.89 7.12 4.37
CA VAL A 33 -7.31 6.88 4.67
C VAL A 33 -8.04 8.21 4.90
N CYS A 34 -7.48 9.09 5.72
CA CYS A 34 -8.05 10.42 6.00
C CYS A 34 -8.17 11.28 4.74
N THR A 35 -7.14 11.31 3.87
CA THR A 35 -7.22 12.09 2.62
C THR A 35 -8.31 11.58 1.68
N HIS A 36 -8.58 10.27 1.67
CA HIS A 36 -9.68 9.70 0.90
C HIS A 36 -11.05 10.00 1.51
N ALA A 37 -11.15 9.98 2.83
CA ALA A 37 -12.40 10.26 3.54
C ALA A 37 -12.80 11.75 3.45
N LEU A 38 -11.84 12.67 3.66
CA LEU A 38 -12.07 14.10 3.76
C LEU A 38 -12.28 14.77 2.38
N TRP A 39 -11.65 14.25 1.31
CA TRP A 39 -11.69 14.89 -0.01
C TRP A 39 -12.42 14.05 -1.07
N PRO A 40 -13.75 14.21 -1.24
CA PRO A 40 -14.53 13.47 -2.25
C PRO A 40 -14.02 13.62 -3.68
N GLU A 41 -13.46 14.78 -4.02
CA GLU A 41 -12.88 15.08 -5.33
C GLU A 41 -11.68 14.18 -5.70
N LEU A 42 -11.02 13.62 -4.70
CA LEU A 42 -9.91 12.70 -4.88
C LEU A 42 -10.35 11.23 -4.96
N ARG A 43 -11.65 10.90 -4.86
CA ARG A 43 -12.18 9.54 -4.87
C ARG A 43 -12.21 8.95 -6.27
N THR A 44 -11.04 8.75 -6.85
CA THR A 44 -10.90 8.02 -8.12
C THR A 44 -10.75 6.52 -7.88
N ARG A 45 -11.03 5.67 -8.88
CA ARG A 45 -10.87 4.21 -8.77
C ARG A 45 -9.47 3.79 -8.32
N PRO A 46 -8.36 4.33 -8.88
CA PRO A 46 -7.02 4.02 -8.40
C PRO A 46 -6.82 4.34 -6.92
N ARG A 47 -7.35 5.47 -6.44
CA ARG A 47 -7.25 5.84 -5.03
C ARG A 47 -8.11 4.98 -4.11
N GLN A 48 -9.20 4.43 -4.62
CA GLN A 48 -10.02 3.47 -3.89
C GLN A 48 -9.24 2.17 -3.64
N LEU A 49 -8.48 1.68 -4.62
CA LEU A 49 -7.61 0.51 -4.44
C LEU A 49 -6.47 0.80 -3.44
N LEU A 50 -5.89 2.01 -3.52
CA LEU A 50 -4.88 2.45 -2.57
C LEU A 50 -5.44 2.56 -1.15
N LEU A 51 -6.70 2.97 -0.97
CA LEU A 51 -7.38 2.99 0.32
C LEU A 51 -7.41 1.58 0.95
N TYR A 52 -7.83 0.56 0.18
CA TYR A 52 -7.92 -0.81 0.70
C TYR A 52 -6.53 -1.39 1.04
N LEU A 53 -5.53 -1.10 0.21
CA LEU A 53 -4.14 -1.42 0.51
C LEU A 53 -3.69 -0.74 1.81
N SER A 54 -4.00 0.55 1.99
CA SER A 54 -3.63 1.30 3.19
C SER A 54 -4.34 0.78 4.46
N LEU A 55 -5.57 0.27 4.35
CA LEU A 55 -6.26 -0.38 5.47
C LEU A 55 -5.56 -1.69 5.89
N ALA A 56 -5.12 -2.50 4.94
CA ALA A 56 -4.34 -3.70 5.23
C ALA A 56 -2.99 -3.35 5.88
N ASP A 57 -2.29 -2.33 5.34
CA ASP A 57 -1.01 -1.86 5.89
C ASP A 57 -1.16 -1.25 7.30
N LEU A 58 -2.29 -0.58 7.57
CA LEU A 58 -2.62 -0.03 8.89
C LEU A 58 -2.77 -1.14 9.94
N LEU A 59 -3.55 -2.17 9.62
CA LEU A 59 -3.73 -3.34 10.49
C LEU A 59 -2.42 -4.07 10.72
N SER A 60 -1.60 -4.20 9.68
CA SER A 60 -0.27 -4.80 9.75
C SER A 60 0.65 -4.02 10.69
N ALA A 61 0.71 -2.68 10.54
CA ALA A 61 1.53 -1.82 11.38
C ALA A 61 1.14 -1.91 12.86
N LEU A 62 -0.17 -1.92 13.17
CA LEU A 62 -0.68 -2.10 14.54
C LEU A 62 -0.32 -3.46 15.12
N SER A 63 -0.50 -4.53 14.33
CA SER A 63 -0.19 -5.89 14.76
C SER A 63 1.30 -6.07 15.07
N TYR A 64 2.18 -5.58 14.20
CA TYR A 64 3.62 -5.65 14.43
C TYR A 64 4.10 -4.74 15.56
N PHE A 65 3.52 -3.54 15.69
CA PHE A 65 3.83 -2.66 16.80
C PHE A 65 3.56 -3.34 18.14
N TYR A 66 2.37 -3.95 18.28
CA TYR A 66 2.03 -4.74 19.46
C TYR A 66 2.98 -5.92 19.65
N GLY A 67 3.27 -6.67 18.58
CA GLY A 67 4.15 -7.85 18.63
C GLY A 67 5.56 -7.55 19.10
N VAL A 68 6.14 -6.42 18.66
CA VAL A 68 7.50 -6.02 19.04
C VAL A 68 7.58 -5.44 20.44
N LEU A 69 6.47 -4.89 20.98
CA LEU A 69 6.42 -4.36 22.35
C LEU A 69 6.29 -5.46 23.40
N GLN A 70 5.61 -6.57 23.08
CA GLN A 70 5.32 -7.63 24.03
C GLN A 70 6.45 -8.67 24.04
N ASP A 71 6.73 -9.18 25.23
CA ASP A 71 7.50 -10.41 25.40
C ASP A 71 6.48 -11.54 25.63
N PHE A 72 6.26 -12.36 24.59
CA PHE A 72 5.21 -13.37 24.59
C PHE A 72 5.65 -14.65 25.28
N ASP A 73 4.76 -15.20 26.09
CA ASP A 73 4.86 -16.59 26.52
C ASP A 73 4.43 -17.53 25.39
N ARG A 74 5.05 -18.73 25.28
CA ARG A 74 4.82 -19.69 24.19
C ARG A 74 3.37 -20.14 24.03
N THR A 75 2.57 -20.07 25.09
CA THR A 75 1.16 -20.52 25.12
C THR A 75 0.16 -19.37 25.17
N SER A 76 0.61 -18.13 25.04
CA SER A 76 -0.20 -16.94 25.15
C SER A 76 -1.19 -16.79 23.98
N TRP A 77 -2.49 -16.58 24.26
CA TRP A 77 -3.52 -16.41 23.24
C TRP A 77 -3.38 -15.08 22.50
N ASP A 78 -2.82 -14.04 23.12
CA ASP A 78 -2.54 -12.74 22.51
C ASP A 78 -1.45 -12.85 21.44
N CYS A 79 -0.48 -13.76 21.62
CA CYS A 79 0.45 -14.16 20.56
C CYS A 79 -0.29 -14.73 19.34
N VAL A 80 -1.23 -15.67 19.57
CA VAL A 80 -2.03 -16.25 18.49
C VAL A 80 -2.85 -15.17 17.77
N LEU A 81 -3.47 -14.26 18.53
CA LEU A 81 -4.23 -13.15 17.98
C LEU A 81 -3.35 -12.19 17.15
N GLN A 82 -2.19 -11.80 17.68
CA GLN A 82 -1.23 -10.94 16.98
C GLN A 82 -0.72 -11.63 15.70
N GLY A 83 -0.32 -12.90 15.77
CA GLY A 83 0.13 -13.68 14.63
C GLY A 83 -0.97 -13.89 13.57
N ALA A 84 -2.21 -14.08 13.99
CA ALA A 84 -3.36 -14.16 13.09
C ALA A 84 -3.62 -12.83 12.37
N LEU A 85 -3.62 -11.72 13.14
CA LEU A 85 -3.85 -10.39 12.57
C LEU A 85 -2.74 -9.98 11.59
N SER A 86 -1.47 -10.26 11.94
CA SER A 86 -0.34 -9.99 11.03
C SER A 86 -0.40 -10.85 9.78
N THR A 87 -0.74 -12.14 9.90
CA THR A 87 -0.89 -13.06 8.76
C THR A 87 -2.00 -12.58 7.83
N PHE A 88 -3.18 -12.28 8.36
CA PHE A 88 -4.31 -11.77 7.59
C PHE A 88 -3.97 -10.46 6.88
N SER A 89 -3.48 -9.47 7.61
CA SER A 89 -3.22 -8.13 7.07
C SER A 89 -2.09 -8.12 6.03
N ASN A 90 -0.99 -8.85 6.28
CA ASN A 90 0.09 -8.94 5.30
C ASN A 90 -0.32 -9.66 4.03
N THR A 91 -0.99 -10.81 4.15
CA THR A 91 -1.45 -11.54 2.97
C THR A 91 -2.48 -10.71 2.18
N SER A 92 -3.37 -9.99 2.88
CA SER A 92 -4.28 -9.03 2.24
C SER A 92 -3.53 -7.92 1.51
N SER A 93 -2.48 -7.35 2.10
CA SER A 93 -1.64 -6.33 1.46
C SER A 93 -0.96 -6.87 0.18
N PHE A 94 -0.52 -8.13 0.17
CA PHE A 94 0.03 -8.77 -1.04
C PHE A 94 -1.00 -8.87 -2.17
N PHE A 95 -2.20 -9.35 -1.85
CA PHE A 95 -3.28 -9.45 -2.83
C PHE A 95 -3.73 -8.07 -3.32
N TRP A 96 -3.84 -7.06 -2.45
CA TRP A 96 -4.16 -5.69 -2.87
C TRP A 96 -3.08 -5.07 -3.74
N THR A 97 -1.81 -5.32 -3.46
CA THR A 97 -0.69 -4.88 -4.31
C THR A 97 -0.78 -5.52 -5.71
N MET A 98 -1.07 -6.81 -5.78
CA MET A 98 -1.31 -7.49 -7.06
C MET A 98 -2.56 -6.96 -7.77
N ALA A 99 -3.65 -6.70 -7.04
CA ALA A 99 -4.88 -6.13 -7.59
C ALA A 99 -4.64 -4.75 -8.20
N VAL A 100 -3.85 -3.88 -7.56
CA VAL A 100 -3.43 -2.58 -8.12
C VAL A 100 -2.67 -2.77 -9.43
N ALA A 101 -1.72 -3.69 -9.49
CA ALA A 101 -0.94 -3.96 -10.70
C ALA A 101 -1.81 -4.51 -11.85
N VAL A 102 -2.74 -5.44 -11.55
CA VAL A 102 -3.70 -5.98 -12.52
C VAL A 102 -4.65 -4.89 -13.00
N TYR A 103 -5.17 -4.05 -12.10
CA TYR A 103 -5.99 -2.90 -12.47
C TYR A 103 -5.27 -1.99 -13.46
N LEU A 104 -4.02 -1.62 -13.17
CA LEU A 104 -3.21 -0.77 -14.06
C LEU A 104 -2.99 -1.42 -15.43
N TYR A 105 -2.71 -2.71 -15.45
CA TYR A 105 -2.57 -3.46 -16.70
C TYR A 105 -3.85 -3.42 -17.53
N ILE A 106 -5.00 -3.71 -16.93
CA ILE A 106 -6.29 -3.70 -17.65
C ILE A 106 -6.61 -2.29 -18.16
N THR A 107 -6.41 -1.26 -17.33
CA THR A 107 -6.75 0.13 -17.69
C THR A 107 -5.82 0.68 -18.76
N ILE A 108 -4.51 0.46 -18.66
CA ILE A 108 -3.52 1.05 -19.57
C ILE A 108 -3.38 0.24 -20.85
N VAL A 109 -3.32 -1.09 -20.75
CA VAL A 109 -3.01 -1.96 -21.90
C VAL A 109 -4.26 -2.37 -22.66
N ARG A 110 -5.34 -2.71 -21.94
CA ARG A 110 -6.60 -3.12 -22.58
C ARG A 110 -7.56 -1.96 -22.85
N GLY A 111 -7.34 -0.80 -22.24
CA GLY A 111 -8.23 0.36 -22.40
C GLY A 111 -9.68 0.11 -21.97
N SER A 112 -9.94 -0.98 -21.25
CA SER A 112 -11.28 -1.37 -20.84
C SER A 112 -11.68 -0.62 -19.56
N PRO A 113 -12.88 -0.03 -19.50
CA PRO A 113 -13.40 0.52 -18.27
C PRO A 113 -13.57 -0.62 -17.23
N THR A 114 -12.98 -0.46 -16.07
CA THR A 114 -13.08 -1.45 -15.00
C THR A 114 -14.47 -1.44 -14.39
N GLY A 115 -15.24 -2.49 -14.67
CA GLY A 115 -16.59 -2.67 -14.14
C GLY A 115 -16.63 -2.99 -12.64
N THR A 116 -17.80 -2.88 -12.05
CA THR A 116 -18.04 -3.21 -10.62
C THR A 116 -17.72 -4.67 -10.30
N SER A 117 -17.90 -5.56 -11.26
CA SER A 117 -17.60 -6.99 -11.13
C SER A 117 -16.13 -7.27 -10.84
N LEU A 118 -15.21 -6.54 -11.50
CA LEU A 118 -13.76 -6.70 -11.26
C LEU A 118 -13.38 -6.24 -9.85
N LEU A 119 -13.97 -5.15 -9.37
CA LEU A 119 -13.72 -4.67 -8.01
C LEU A 119 -14.23 -5.68 -6.96
N CYS A 120 -15.41 -6.26 -7.18
CA CYS A 120 -15.94 -7.33 -6.34
C CYS A 120 -14.99 -8.54 -6.30
N CYS A 121 -14.45 -8.95 -7.44
CA CYS A 121 -13.44 -10.01 -7.52
C CYS A 121 -12.19 -9.66 -6.70
N PHE A 122 -11.69 -8.43 -6.80
CA PHE A 122 -10.54 -7.98 -5.99
C PHE A 122 -10.83 -8.05 -4.49
N HIS A 123 -12.04 -7.67 -4.05
CA HIS A 123 -12.44 -7.78 -2.64
C HIS A 123 -12.47 -9.23 -2.16
N VAL A 124 -13.11 -10.11 -2.92
CA VAL A 124 -13.20 -11.54 -2.58
C VAL A 124 -11.81 -12.16 -2.49
N MET A 125 -10.94 -11.88 -3.45
CA MET A 125 -9.58 -12.41 -3.46
C MET A 125 -8.73 -11.81 -2.34
N SER A 126 -8.74 -10.50 -2.16
CA SER A 126 -7.81 -9.80 -1.27
C SER A 126 -8.20 -9.84 0.22
N TRP A 127 -9.45 -10.09 0.54
CA TRP A 127 -9.91 -10.27 1.92
C TRP A 127 -10.30 -11.71 2.21
N GLY A 128 -11.00 -12.39 1.29
CA GLY A 128 -11.56 -13.72 1.51
C GLY A 128 -10.49 -14.81 1.58
N ILE A 129 -9.54 -14.87 0.64
CA ILE A 129 -8.46 -15.87 0.67
C ILE A 129 -7.58 -15.71 1.90
N PRO A 130 -7.06 -14.50 2.24
CA PRO A 130 -6.28 -14.30 3.46
C PRO A 130 -7.03 -14.68 4.74
N LEU A 131 -8.33 -14.34 4.82
CA LEU A 131 -9.17 -14.72 5.95
C LEU A 131 -9.29 -16.24 6.08
N GLY A 132 -9.57 -16.94 4.99
CA GLY A 132 -9.68 -18.40 4.97
C GLY A 132 -8.40 -19.08 5.43
N ILE A 133 -7.24 -18.63 4.91
CA ILE A 133 -5.91 -19.15 5.31
C ILE A 133 -5.66 -18.92 6.80
N THR A 134 -5.94 -17.70 7.28
CA THR A 134 -5.71 -17.32 8.68
C THR A 134 -6.60 -18.13 9.61
N VAL A 135 -7.90 -18.27 9.31
CA VAL A 135 -8.85 -19.07 10.10
C VAL A 135 -8.42 -20.53 10.14
N ALA A 136 -8.00 -21.10 9.01
CA ALA A 136 -7.50 -22.47 8.96
C ALA A 136 -6.23 -22.63 9.82
N ALA A 137 -5.29 -21.69 9.74
CA ALA A 137 -4.05 -21.73 10.51
C ALA A 137 -4.30 -21.62 12.03
N VAL A 138 -5.25 -20.79 12.45
CA VAL A 138 -5.67 -20.66 13.85
C VAL A 138 -6.38 -21.92 14.33
N ALA A 139 -7.37 -22.41 13.56
CA ALA A 139 -8.15 -23.61 13.92
C ALA A 139 -7.28 -24.86 14.05
N LEU A 140 -6.25 -24.99 13.24
CA LEU A 140 -5.28 -26.07 13.26
C LEU A 140 -4.11 -25.82 14.23
N LYS A 141 -4.16 -24.75 15.04
CA LYS A 141 -3.13 -24.37 16.03
C LYS A 141 -1.73 -24.21 15.41
N LYS A 142 -1.66 -23.69 14.18
CA LYS A 142 -0.40 -23.48 13.46
C LYS A 142 0.18 -22.09 13.65
N ILE A 143 -0.57 -21.13 14.22
CA ILE A 143 -0.11 -19.81 14.62
C ILE A 143 0.25 -19.83 16.11
N GLY A 144 1.40 -19.25 16.45
CA GLY A 144 1.89 -19.16 17.82
C GLY A 144 3.20 -18.41 17.89
N TYR A 145 3.89 -18.57 19.03
CA TYR A 145 5.17 -17.94 19.24
C TYR A 145 6.22 -18.54 18.28
N ASP A 146 6.78 -17.68 17.43
CA ASP A 146 7.87 -18.03 16.55
C ASP A 146 9.17 -17.43 17.08
N ALA A 147 9.87 -18.19 17.93
CA ALA A 147 11.23 -17.87 18.36
C ALA A 147 12.26 -18.25 17.28
N SER A 148 11.83 -18.59 16.06
CA SER A 148 12.74 -18.93 14.97
C SER A 148 13.50 -17.71 14.46
N ASN A 149 14.57 -18.00 13.70
CA ASN A 149 15.37 -16.99 13.02
C ASN A 149 14.61 -16.22 11.92
N VAL A 150 13.34 -16.55 11.65
CA VAL A 150 12.52 -15.88 10.63
C VAL A 150 11.77 -14.69 11.20
N SER A 151 11.35 -14.74 12.45
CA SER A 151 10.63 -13.67 13.13
C SER A 151 11.58 -12.54 13.58
N VAL A 152 11.03 -11.36 13.83
CA VAL A 152 11.73 -10.20 14.38
C VAL A 152 10.96 -9.73 15.62
N GLY A 153 10.77 -10.65 16.59
CA GLY A 153 10.13 -10.37 17.87
C GLY A 153 8.60 -10.39 17.86
N TRP A 154 7.96 -10.96 16.83
CA TRP A 154 6.51 -11.15 16.76
C TRP A 154 6.12 -12.60 16.56
N CYS A 155 4.85 -12.91 16.79
CA CYS A 155 4.30 -14.23 16.56
C CYS A 155 3.93 -14.45 15.10
N TRP A 156 4.11 -15.67 14.63
CA TRP A 156 3.73 -16.10 13.29
C TRP A 156 3.38 -17.61 13.29
N VAL A 157 4.15 -18.45 12.59
CA VAL A 157 3.91 -19.91 12.56
C VAL A 157 4.55 -20.55 13.77
N ASN A 158 3.79 -21.39 14.47
CA ASN A 158 4.27 -22.10 15.65
C ASN A 158 5.51 -22.95 15.35
N LEU A 159 6.55 -22.81 16.15
CA LEU A 159 7.81 -23.55 16.04
C LEU A 159 7.64 -25.06 16.18
N ASP A 160 6.73 -25.50 17.05
CA ASP A 160 6.52 -26.89 17.38
C ASP A 160 5.64 -27.63 16.34
N ALA A 161 5.15 -26.90 15.29
CA ALA A 161 4.38 -27.51 14.22
C ALA A 161 5.30 -28.36 13.32
N GLU A 162 5.02 -29.66 13.19
CA GLU A 162 5.79 -30.58 12.32
C GLU A 162 5.85 -30.13 10.87
N ASP A 163 4.77 -29.51 10.36
CA ASP A 163 4.57 -29.01 9.02
C ASP A 163 4.79 -27.47 8.92
N ARG A 164 5.60 -26.89 9.82
CA ARG A 164 5.81 -25.43 9.93
C ARG A 164 6.22 -24.76 8.62
N VAL A 165 7.10 -25.41 7.84
CA VAL A 165 7.55 -24.84 6.54
C VAL A 165 6.39 -24.70 5.56
N LEU A 166 5.51 -25.71 5.51
CA LEU A 166 4.29 -25.66 4.70
C LEU A 166 3.40 -24.49 5.12
N TRP A 167 3.21 -24.29 6.43
CA TRP A 167 2.40 -23.17 6.93
C TRP A 167 3.07 -21.82 6.74
N MET A 168 4.39 -21.69 6.85
CA MET A 168 5.13 -20.49 6.47
C MET A 168 4.94 -20.12 5.00
N LEU A 169 4.91 -21.14 4.12
CA LEU A 169 4.61 -20.96 2.71
C LEU A 169 3.16 -20.50 2.51
N LEU A 170 2.18 -21.19 3.08
CA LEU A 170 0.75 -20.92 2.89
C LEU A 170 0.32 -19.59 3.51
N THR A 171 0.84 -19.22 4.70
CA THR A 171 0.46 -18.00 5.41
C THR A 171 1.17 -16.74 4.89
N GLY A 172 2.17 -16.88 4.01
CA GLY A 172 2.88 -15.71 3.53
C GLY A 172 3.77 -15.93 2.31
N LYS A 173 4.74 -16.88 2.39
CA LYS A 173 5.85 -16.93 1.44
C LYS A 173 5.45 -17.28 0.00
N VAL A 174 4.48 -18.16 -0.21
CA VAL A 174 3.96 -18.47 -1.56
C VAL A 174 3.40 -17.21 -2.23
N TRP A 175 2.63 -16.43 -1.51
CA TRP A 175 1.99 -15.22 -2.03
C TRP A 175 3.01 -14.10 -2.29
N GLU A 176 4.02 -13.99 -1.42
CA GLU A 176 5.15 -13.07 -1.58
C GLU A 176 5.97 -13.42 -2.84
N ILE A 177 6.32 -14.71 -3.04
CA ILE A 177 7.03 -15.18 -4.23
C ILE A 177 6.19 -15.00 -5.49
N LEU A 178 4.89 -15.31 -5.43
CA LEU A 178 3.95 -15.07 -6.53
C LEU A 178 3.93 -13.60 -6.95
N ALA A 179 3.92 -12.68 -5.97
CA ALA A 179 4.00 -11.25 -6.22
C ALA A 179 5.33 -10.87 -6.91
N TYR A 180 6.47 -11.43 -6.49
CA TYR A 180 7.78 -11.17 -7.13
C TYR A 180 7.85 -11.60 -8.59
N VAL A 181 7.08 -12.58 -9.01
CA VAL A 181 6.99 -13.00 -10.42
C VAL A 181 5.95 -12.14 -11.15
N THR A 182 4.76 -11.99 -10.57
CA THR A 182 3.63 -11.35 -11.24
C THR A 182 3.84 -9.84 -11.44
N LEU A 183 4.36 -9.14 -10.42
CA LEU A 183 4.52 -7.69 -10.46
C LEU A 183 5.51 -7.21 -11.52
N PRO A 184 6.73 -7.77 -11.66
CA PRO A 184 7.64 -7.39 -12.73
C PRO A 184 7.12 -7.73 -14.13
N VAL A 185 6.43 -8.87 -14.28
CA VAL A 185 5.83 -9.26 -15.58
C VAL A 185 4.79 -8.23 -16.00
N LEU A 186 3.85 -7.87 -15.12
CA LEU A 186 2.84 -6.85 -15.41
C LEU A 186 3.47 -5.48 -15.68
N TYR A 187 4.50 -5.11 -14.90
CA TYR A 187 5.24 -3.86 -15.11
C TYR A 187 5.90 -3.81 -16.50
N LEU A 188 6.57 -4.89 -16.91
CA LEU A 188 7.22 -4.97 -18.23
C LEU A 188 6.20 -4.89 -19.36
N LEU A 189 5.04 -5.53 -19.23
CA LEU A 189 3.95 -5.46 -20.21
C LEU A 189 3.39 -4.04 -20.32
N ILE A 190 3.16 -3.36 -19.20
CA ILE A 190 2.70 -1.95 -19.17
C ILE A 190 3.76 -1.05 -19.81
N LYS A 191 5.03 -1.18 -19.42
CA LYS A 191 6.14 -0.38 -19.99
C LYS A 191 6.28 -0.59 -21.50
N LYS A 192 6.22 -1.84 -21.97
CA LYS A 192 6.27 -2.17 -23.39
C LYS A 192 5.12 -1.53 -24.16
N HIS A 193 3.90 -1.55 -23.60
CA HIS A 193 2.74 -0.90 -24.24
C HIS A 193 2.90 0.62 -24.30
N ILE A 194 3.31 1.27 -23.20
CA ILE A 194 3.56 2.72 -23.15
C ILE A 194 4.65 3.12 -24.16
N ASN A 195 5.75 2.38 -24.23
CA ASN A 195 6.84 2.68 -25.18
C ASN A 195 6.38 2.56 -26.64
N ARG A 196 5.57 1.55 -26.95
CA ARG A 196 4.98 1.40 -28.30
C ARG A 196 4.05 2.56 -28.65
N ALA A 197 3.19 2.99 -27.71
CA ALA A 197 2.31 4.14 -27.91
C ALA A 197 3.11 5.44 -28.12
N HIS A 198 4.19 5.64 -27.37
CA HIS A 198 5.10 6.79 -27.57
C HIS A 198 5.81 6.75 -28.92
N ALA A 199 6.29 5.59 -29.35
CA ALA A 199 6.94 5.44 -30.65
C ALA A 199 5.97 5.78 -31.80
N ALA A 200 4.76 5.21 -31.77
CA ALA A 200 3.72 5.51 -32.76
C ALA A 200 3.37 7.02 -32.78
N LEU A 201 3.25 7.66 -31.60
CA LEU A 201 2.93 9.09 -31.51
C LEU A 201 4.08 9.96 -32.06
N SER A 202 5.33 9.55 -31.89
CA SER A 202 6.50 10.28 -32.40
C SER A 202 6.57 10.25 -33.93
N GLU A 203 6.12 9.17 -34.56
CA GLU A 203 6.07 9.02 -36.01
C GLU A 203 5.00 9.93 -36.66
N TYR A 204 3.87 10.17 -35.96
CA TYR A 204 2.81 11.09 -36.43
C TYR A 204 3.05 12.56 -36.10
N ARG A 205 4.03 12.91 -35.27
CA ARG A 205 4.30 14.28 -34.82
C ARG A 205 4.67 15.29 -35.93
N PRO A 206 5.37 14.92 -37.02
CA PRO A 206 5.68 15.89 -38.10
C PRO A 206 4.45 16.35 -38.87
N ILE A 207 3.34 15.61 -38.88
CA ILE A 207 2.14 15.93 -39.66
C ILE A 207 1.15 16.78 -38.87
N LEU A 208 1.18 16.76 -37.53
CA LEU A 208 0.21 17.44 -36.65
C LEU A 208 0.75 18.68 -35.91
N SER A 209 1.78 19.35 -36.45
CA SER A 209 2.40 20.51 -35.74
C SER A 209 1.47 21.74 -35.56
N ARG A 210 0.18 21.65 -35.93
CA ARG A 210 -0.84 22.71 -35.77
C ARG A 210 -2.02 22.36 -34.86
N ALA A 211 -2.08 21.16 -34.25
CA ALA A 211 -3.14 20.83 -33.32
C ALA A 211 -2.62 20.91 -31.88
N PRO A 212 -3.44 21.39 -30.89
CA PRO A 212 -3.04 21.35 -29.50
C PRO A 212 -2.76 19.92 -29.10
N ALA A 213 -1.60 19.70 -28.48
CA ALA A 213 -1.08 18.37 -28.13
C ALA A 213 -2.13 17.59 -27.34
N PHE A 214 -2.79 16.63 -28.00
CA PHE A 214 -3.63 15.63 -27.35
C PHE A 214 -2.66 14.70 -26.58
N GLN A 215 -2.25 15.14 -25.38
CA GLN A 215 -1.57 14.24 -24.45
C GLN A 215 -2.62 13.23 -23.99
N PRO A 216 -2.41 11.92 -24.21
CA PRO A 216 -3.22 10.92 -23.55
C PRO A 216 -3.04 11.15 -22.04
N GLN A 217 -4.09 11.63 -21.41
CA GLN A 217 -4.14 11.89 -19.97
C GLN A 217 -4.14 10.56 -19.21
N THR A 218 -3.04 9.81 -19.28
CA THR A 218 -2.73 8.91 -18.16
C THR A 218 -2.49 9.82 -16.96
N SER A 219 -3.46 9.84 -16.06
CA SER A 219 -3.42 10.68 -14.87
C SER A 219 -2.05 10.54 -14.21
N ILE A 220 -1.48 11.65 -13.72
CA ILE A 220 -0.23 11.62 -12.94
C ILE A 220 -0.34 10.62 -11.77
N ALA A 221 -1.57 10.41 -11.27
CA ALA A 221 -1.87 9.37 -10.26
C ALA A 221 -1.60 7.96 -10.80
N ASP A 222 -1.98 7.64 -12.03
CA ASP A 222 -1.77 6.30 -12.61
C ASP A 222 -0.29 5.99 -12.82
N LYS A 223 0.51 7.00 -13.23
CA LYS A 223 1.96 6.86 -13.35
C LYS A 223 2.66 6.56 -12.01
N LYS A 224 2.14 7.07 -10.90
CA LYS A 224 2.69 6.81 -9.57
C LYS A 224 2.29 5.46 -9.01
N LEU A 225 1.11 4.93 -9.35
CA LEU A 225 0.68 3.60 -8.94
C LEU A 225 1.63 2.50 -9.44
N ILE A 226 2.33 2.72 -10.54
CA ILE A 226 3.36 1.80 -11.07
C ILE A 226 4.53 1.63 -10.06
N LEU A 227 4.74 2.59 -9.16
CA LEU A 227 5.81 2.50 -8.15
C LEU A 227 5.44 1.63 -6.95
N ILE A 228 4.14 1.34 -6.70
CA ILE A 228 3.71 0.48 -5.59
C ILE A 228 4.37 -0.90 -5.66
N PRO A 229 4.31 -1.63 -6.80
CA PRO A 229 4.99 -2.91 -6.95
C PRO A 229 6.49 -2.84 -6.68
N VAL A 230 7.15 -1.77 -7.10
CA VAL A 230 8.60 -1.59 -6.90
C VAL A 230 8.92 -1.41 -5.42
N ILE A 231 8.16 -0.55 -4.72
CA ILE A 231 8.29 -0.33 -3.28
C ILE A 231 8.06 -1.66 -2.54
N PHE A 232 7.02 -2.39 -2.90
CA PHE A 232 6.70 -3.68 -2.30
C PHE A 232 7.89 -4.66 -2.41
N ILE A 233 8.47 -4.82 -3.60
CA ILE A 233 9.60 -5.73 -3.82
C ILE A 233 10.81 -5.32 -3.00
N ILE A 234 11.19 -4.03 -3.02
CA ILE A 234 12.35 -3.50 -2.29
C ILE A 234 12.20 -3.72 -0.78
N LEU A 235 11.01 -3.52 -0.24
CA LEU A 235 10.77 -3.69 1.18
C LEU A 235 10.76 -5.17 1.58
N ARG A 236 10.07 -6.02 0.82
CA ARG A 236 9.80 -7.42 1.21
C ARG A 236 10.91 -8.42 0.91
N ILE A 237 11.81 -8.11 0.00
CA ILE A 237 12.87 -9.05 -0.42
C ILE A 237 13.73 -9.54 0.76
N TRP A 238 13.96 -8.71 1.77
CA TRP A 238 14.77 -9.03 2.95
C TRP A 238 14.15 -10.12 3.81
N SER A 239 12.83 -10.15 3.91
CA SER A 239 12.06 -11.21 4.55
C SER A 239 12.25 -12.55 3.85
N THR A 240 12.24 -12.57 2.52
CA THR A 240 12.47 -13.77 1.71
C THR A 240 13.92 -14.23 1.81
N VAL A 241 14.89 -13.31 1.78
CA VAL A 241 16.31 -13.65 1.96
C VAL A 241 16.53 -14.34 3.30
N ARG A 242 15.99 -13.79 4.41
CA ARG A 242 16.09 -14.43 5.73
C ARG A 242 15.40 -15.79 5.76
N PHE A 243 14.25 -15.95 5.14
CA PHE A 243 13.55 -17.23 5.04
C PHE A 243 14.42 -18.30 4.33
N ILE A 244 15.04 -17.95 3.19
CA ILE A 244 15.94 -18.86 2.47
C ILE A 244 17.16 -19.22 3.33
N LEU A 245 17.78 -18.24 3.98
CA LEU A 245 18.92 -18.47 4.87
C LEU A 245 18.56 -19.37 6.05
N THR A 246 17.32 -19.27 6.58
CA THR A 246 16.82 -20.18 7.62
C THR A 246 16.67 -21.61 7.11
N LEU A 247 16.17 -21.79 5.89
CA LEU A 247 16.05 -23.13 5.28
C LEU A 247 17.44 -23.77 5.01
N CYS A 248 18.44 -22.92 4.69
CA CYS A 248 19.82 -23.35 4.49
C CYS A 248 20.62 -23.51 5.81
N ASN A 249 20.01 -23.27 6.98
CA ASN A 249 20.68 -23.24 8.28
C ASN A 249 21.95 -22.35 8.30
N SER A 250 21.93 -21.23 7.61
CA SER A 250 23.04 -20.30 7.52
C SER A 250 23.10 -19.38 8.74
N PRO A 251 24.25 -19.20 9.40
CA PRO A 251 24.40 -18.28 10.52
C PRO A 251 24.21 -16.81 10.12
N ALA A 252 24.30 -16.47 8.82
CA ALA A 252 24.03 -15.13 8.30
C ALA A 252 22.60 -14.63 8.57
N VAL A 253 21.64 -15.50 8.92
CA VAL A 253 20.28 -15.15 9.29
C VAL A 253 20.21 -14.23 10.52
N GLN A 254 21.23 -14.29 11.40
CA GLN A 254 21.32 -13.49 12.63
C GLN A 254 22.06 -12.15 12.43
N ASN A 255 22.45 -11.82 11.19
CA ASN A 255 23.11 -10.55 10.93
C ASN A 255 22.17 -9.38 11.27
N SER A 256 22.59 -8.46 12.15
CA SER A 256 21.81 -7.34 12.66
C SER A 256 21.25 -6.46 11.53
N VAL A 257 22.04 -6.18 10.49
CA VAL A 257 21.60 -5.39 9.34
C VAL A 257 20.42 -6.09 8.63
N LEU A 258 20.51 -7.40 8.45
CA LEU A 258 19.47 -8.18 7.79
C LEU A 258 18.20 -8.30 8.64
N VAL A 259 18.37 -8.38 9.98
CA VAL A 259 17.25 -8.34 10.94
C VAL A 259 16.50 -7.01 10.84
N VAL A 260 17.22 -5.90 10.87
CA VAL A 260 16.65 -4.54 10.76
C VAL A 260 15.96 -4.33 9.40
N LEU A 261 16.62 -4.72 8.31
CA LEU A 261 16.04 -4.61 6.97
C LEU A 261 14.76 -5.44 6.82
N HIS A 262 14.72 -6.65 7.39
CA HIS A 262 13.52 -7.46 7.44
C HIS A 262 12.42 -6.81 8.29
N GLY A 263 12.78 -6.28 9.47
CA GLY A 263 11.84 -5.57 10.34
C GLY A 263 11.19 -4.38 9.64
N ILE A 264 11.99 -3.47 9.07
CA ILE A 264 11.52 -2.33 8.29
C ILE A 264 10.70 -2.80 7.08
N GLY A 265 11.19 -3.80 6.36
CA GLY A 265 10.55 -4.31 5.15
C GLY A 265 9.13 -4.83 5.39
N ASN A 266 8.88 -5.44 6.55
CA ASN A 266 7.55 -5.92 6.92
C ASN A 266 6.63 -4.83 7.48
N THR A 267 7.18 -3.76 8.02
CA THR A 267 6.39 -2.78 8.77
C THR A 267 6.21 -1.44 8.06
N PHE A 268 7.08 -1.05 7.11
CA PHE A 268 7.11 0.30 6.54
C PHE A 268 6.26 0.50 5.27
N GLN A 269 5.52 -0.50 4.82
CA GLN A 269 4.76 -0.43 3.56
C GLN A 269 3.83 0.78 3.49
N GLY A 270 3.02 1.00 4.52
CA GLY A 270 2.07 2.13 4.57
C GLY A 270 2.77 3.50 4.61
N GLY A 271 3.90 3.61 5.30
CA GLY A 271 4.72 4.81 5.32
C GLY A 271 5.28 5.13 3.93
N ALA A 272 5.82 4.14 3.23
CA ALA A 272 6.33 4.30 1.87
C ALA A 272 5.23 4.69 0.88
N ASN A 273 4.06 4.07 0.97
CA ASN A 273 2.90 4.42 0.16
C ASN A 273 2.45 5.88 0.42
N CYS A 274 2.45 6.33 1.69
CA CYS A 274 2.13 7.71 2.05
C CYS A 274 3.13 8.70 1.46
N ILE A 275 4.43 8.46 1.55
CA ILE A 275 5.46 9.32 0.96
C ILE A 275 5.17 9.51 -0.54
N MET A 276 4.90 8.43 -1.27
CA MET A 276 4.65 8.49 -2.71
C MET A 276 3.35 9.21 -3.08
N PHE A 277 2.24 8.94 -2.38
CA PHE A 277 0.92 9.40 -2.79
C PHE A 277 0.46 10.69 -2.13
N VAL A 278 0.95 11.01 -0.94
CA VAL A 278 0.64 12.25 -0.23
C VAL A 278 1.76 13.26 -0.42
N LEU A 279 2.96 12.96 0.06
CA LEU A 279 4.05 13.92 0.11
C LEU A 279 4.62 14.26 -1.27
N CYS A 280 4.73 13.28 -2.18
CA CYS A 280 5.22 13.50 -3.54
C CYS A 280 4.14 14.00 -4.51
N THR A 281 2.84 14.09 -4.13
CA THR A 281 1.77 14.57 -5.00
C THR A 281 1.45 16.04 -4.71
N ARG A 282 1.81 16.93 -5.63
CA ARG A 282 1.66 18.39 -5.46
C ARG A 282 0.26 18.81 -5.03
N VAL A 283 -0.79 18.29 -5.67
CA VAL A 283 -2.19 18.64 -5.38
C VAL A 283 -2.58 18.23 -3.95
N VAL A 284 -2.25 17.01 -3.53
CA VAL A 284 -2.56 16.50 -2.19
C VAL A 284 -1.77 17.26 -1.14
N ARG A 285 -0.48 17.46 -1.38
CA ARG A 285 0.39 18.22 -0.48
C ARG A 285 -0.08 19.66 -0.29
N ALA A 286 -0.41 20.37 -1.38
CA ALA A 286 -0.90 21.74 -1.29
C ALA A 286 -2.19 21.85 -0.46
N ARG A 287 -3.14 20.93 -0.66
CA ARG A 287 -4.38 20.86 0.14
C ARG A 287 -4.12 20.53 1.60
N LEU A 288 -3.21 19.58 1.85
CA LEU A 288 -2.85 19.20 3.22
C LEU A 288 -2.23 20.37 3.97
N PHE A 289 -1.30 21.11 3.34
CA PHE A 289 -0.72 22.32 3.93
C PHE A 289 -1.76 23.43 4.16
N SER A 290 -2.66 23.65 3.19
CA SER A 290 -3.74 24.63 3.36
C SER A 290 -4.64 24.25 4.55
N TYR A 291 -5.00 22.97 4.68
CA TYR A 291 -5.83 22.50 5.78
C TYR A 291 -5.13 22.66 7.15
N ILE A 292 -3.86 22.29 7.25
CA ILE A 292 -3.07 22.44 8.48
C ILE A 292 -2.91 23.92 8.85
N CYS A 293 -2.65 24.80 7.89
CA CYS A 293 -2.54 26.23 8.14
C CYS A 293 -3.87 26.84 8.59
N CYS A 294 -5.00 26.44 7.99
CA CYS A 294 -6.32 26.89 8.45
C CYS A 294 -6.65 26.41 9.86
N CYS A 295 -6.38 25.13 10.17
CA CYS A 295 -6.58 24.62 11.54
C CYS A 295 -5.68 25.31 12.56
N HIS A 296 -4.45 25.68 12.19
CA HIS A 296 -3.56 26.41 13.10
C HIS A 296 -4.07 27.84 13.35
N SER A 297 -4.65 28.51 12.36
CA SER A 297 -5.25 29.83 12.55
C SER A 297 -6.53 29.82 13.39
N GLU A 298 -7.28 28.70 13.42
CA GLU A 298 -8.42 28.53 14.33
C GLU A 298 -8.02 28.21 15.77
N LEU A 299 -6.87 27.53 15.95
CA LEU A 299 -6.38 27.20 17.30
C LEU A 299 -5.76 28.40 18.03
N ASP A 300 -5.26 29.40 17.29
CA ASP A 300 -4.71 30.66 17.86
C ASP A 300 -5.78 31.72 18.19
N TRP A 301 -7.08 31.34 18.17
CA TRP A 301 -8.19 32.24 18.46
C TRP A 301 -8.66 32.14 19.92
N PRO A 302 -7.99 32.81 20.89
CA PRO A 302 -8.76 33.66 21.78
C PRO A 302 -8.16 35.03 22.16
N LEU A 303 -7.10 35.54 21.53
CA LEU A 303 -6.44 36.77 22.03
C LEU A 303 -6.37 37.97 21.08
N ARG A 304 -6.99 37.95 19.90
CA ARG A 304 -6.99 39.14 19.02
C ARG A 304 -8.36 39.48 18.45
N ARG A 305 -9.19 40.11 19.26
CA ARG A 305 -10.33 40.89 18.80
C ARG A 305 -9.78 42.28 18.36
N SER A 306 -9.45 42.45 17.06
CA SER A 306 -9.47 43.71 16.39
C SER A 306 -9.30 43.54 14.88
N SER A 307 -10.37 43.86 14.15
CA SER A 307 -10.40 44.47 12.84
C SER A 307 -9.34 44.07 11.82
N SER A 308 -9.66 43.10 10.97
CA SER A 308 -9.43 43.21 9.53
C SER A 308 -10.09 42.00 8.81
N ASN A 309 -10.95 42.32 7.82
CA ASN A 309 -11.58 41.37 6.89
C ASN A 309 -10.50 40.57 6.12
N TRP A 310 -10.20 39.36 6.57
CA TRP A 310 -9.50 38.39 5.76
C TRP A 310 -10.49 37.33 5.32
N GLN A 311 -11.03 37.48 4.11
CA GLN A 311 -11.72 36.40 3.41
C GLN A 311 -10.66 35.35 3.01
N CYS A 312 -10.89 34.10 3.38
CA CYS A 312 -10.15 32.97 2.83
C CYS A 312 -10.20 33.05 1.29
N PRO A 313 -9.07 32.87 0.59
CA PRO A 313 -9.09 32.79 -0.86
C PRO A 313 -9.96 31.63 -1.30
N GLU A 314 -11.11 31.92 -1.93
CA GLU A 314 -11.89 30.90 -2.62
C GLU A 314 -10.99 30.21 -3.68
N PRO A 315 -11.08 28.89 -3.82
CA PRO A 315 -10.38 28.20 -4.89
C PRO A 315 -10.84 28.78 -6.23
N PRO A 316 -9.97 28.94 -7.24
CA PRO A 316 -10.30 29.55 -8.50
C PRO A 316 -11.52 28.86 -9.12
N ARG A 317 -12.64 29.56 -9.15
CA ARG A 317 -13.87 29.17 -9.86
C ARG A 317 -13.52 29.25 -11.33
N ASN A 318 -13.52 28.12 -12.01
CA ASN A 318 -13.38 28.03 -13.47
C ASN A 318 -14.54 28.84 -14.09
N LYS A 319 -14.30 30.11 -14.39
CA LYS A 319 -15.12 30.90 -15.32
C LYS A 319 -14.61 30.51 -16.69
N ASP A 320 -15.47 29.91 -17.46
CA ASP A 320 -15.53 29.83 -18.93
C ASP A 320 -15.99 28.42 -19.37
N VAL A 321 -17.31 28.18 -19.16
CA VAL A 321 -18.08 27.31 -20.03
C VAL A 321 -19.24 28.20 -20.53
N PRO A 322 -19.26 28.63 -21.81
CA PRO A 322 -20.45 29.25 -22.40
C PRO A 322 -21.58 28.19 -22.43
N GLY A 323 -22.71 28.54 -21.83
CA GLY A 323 -23.92 27.72 -21.92
C GLY A 323 -24.42 27.71 -23.38
N PRO A 324 -25.11 26.61 -23.80
CA PRO A 324 -25.69 26.56 -25.13
C PRO A 324 -26.80 27.61 -25.22
N GLU A 325 -26.67 28.52 -26.19
CA GLU A 325 -27.69 29.50 -26.59
C GLU A 325 -29.01 28.77 -26.93
N GLY A 326 -30.07 29.23 -26.28
CA GLY A 326 -31.38 28.73 -26.51
C GLY A 326 -31.88 29.01 -27.92
N THR A 327 -32.14 27.99 -28.68
CA THR A 327 -32.88 28.03 -29.94
C THR A 327 -34.32 28.49 -29.67
N LYS A 328 -34.66 29.71 -30.09
CA LYS A 328 -36.04 30.21 -30.13
C LYS A 328 -36.85 29.43 -31.19
N PRO A 329 -38.07 29.02 -30.94
CA PRO A 329 -38.92 28.38 -31.95
C PRO A 329 -39.43 29.46 -32.90
N LEU A 330 -39.21 29.29 -34.21
CA LEU A 330 -39.85 30.02 -35.29
C LEU A 330 -41.33 29.62 -35.35
N LEU A 331 -42.20 30.59 -35.05
CA LEU A 331 -43.63 30.52 -35.34
C LEU A 331 -43.84 30.54 -36.85
N SER A 332 -44.51 29.54 -37.38
CA SER A 332 -45.07 29.52 -38.74
C SER A 332 -46.34 30.39 -38.78
N SER A 333 -46.34 31.32 -39.70
CA SER A 333 -47.59 32.00 -40.15
C SER A 333 -47.85 31.64 -41.61
N THR A 334 -49.06 31.19 -41.82
CA THR A 334 -49.81 30.89 -43.03
C THR A 334 -49.51 29.59 -43.74
#